data_eb7a79390648b580871e0eded47dcd7a
#
_entry.id   eb7a79390648b580871e0eded47dcd7a
#
_cell.length_a   1.000
_cell.length_b   1.000
_cell.length_c   1.000
_cell.angle_alpha   90.00
_cell.angle_beta   90.00
_cell.angle_gamma   90.00
#
_symmetry.space_group_name_H-M   'P 1'
#
loop_
_entity.id
_entity.type
_entity.pdbx_description
1 polymer ?
#
loop_
_entity_poly.entity_id
_entity_poly.type
_entity_poly.pdbx_seq_one_letter_code
_entity_poly.pdbx_strand_id
1 'polypeptide(L)'
;MCIRDRHTLINVLPQIVEHALCYRNINVSQLEQQVELMIDQEEIRQQLVKRDLVAFVANGAILPRKSGVSDLPMNNAIEFKSPKQYEIVMKLSSGKVIKGMGIPKGITLIVGGGYHGKSTLLEALERGIYNHIAGDGREYVITNQDAMKIRAEDGRSIQNVNIQPFIDHLPGEKDTTHFSTENASGSTSQAANVMEALESQ
;
A
#
# COMPACT_ATOMS: atom_id res chain seq x y z
N MET A 1 -38.14 8.80 -11.11
CA MET A 1 -37.30 9.05 -9.92
C MET A 1 -37.96 8.35 -8.74
N CYS A 2 -37.29 7.39 -8.13
CA CYS A 2 -37.82 6.63 -6.99
C CYS A 2 -37.99 7.54 -5.75
N ILE A 3 -38.94 7.22 -4.86
CA ILE A 3 -39.16 7.98 -3.61
C ILE A 3 -37.88 8.04 -2.77
N ARG A 4 -37.08 6.95 -2.78
CA ARG A 4 -35.77 6.86 -2.12
C ARG A 4 -34.77 7.87 -2.70
N ASP A 5 -34.69 7.99 -4.03
CA ASP A 5 -33.76 8.91 -4.71
C ASP A 5 -34.10 10.35 -4.38
N ARG A 6 -35.40 10.70 -4.37
CA ARG A 6 -35.86 12.02 -4.00
C ARG A 6 -35.50 12.38 -2.55
N HIS A 7 -35.70 11.47 -1.61
CA HIS A 7 -35.32 11.67 -0.21
C HIS A 7 -33.80 11.89 -0.07
N THR A 8 -33.00 11.05 -0.74
CA THR A 8 -31.53 11.16 -0.73
C THR A 8 -31.07 12.51 -1.27
N LEU A 9 -31.57 12.93 -2.42
CA LEU A 9 -31.12 14.16 -3.07
C LEU A 9 -31.61 15.43 -2.37
N ILE A 10 -32.84 15.43 -1.87
CA ILE A 10 -33.46 16.66 -1.30
C ILE A 10 -33.17 16.82 0.19
N ASN A 11 -33.09 15.71 0.94
CA ASN A 11 -32.98 15.80 2.40
C ASN A 11 -31.56 15.36 2.88
N VAL A 12 -31.04 14.24 2.39
CA VAL A 12 -29.77 13.68 2.92
C VAL A 12 -28.56 14.42 2.34
N LEU A 13 -28.52 14.65 1.04
CA LEU A 13 -27.39 15.32 0.41
C LEU A 13 -27.12 16.73 0.94
N PRO A 14 -28.12 17.63 1.11
CA PRO A 14 -27.84 18.91 1.72
C PRO A 14 -27.31 18.84 3.15
N GLN A 15 -27.78 17.87 3.95
CA GLN A 15 -27.25 17.63 5.29
C GLN A 15 -25.81 17.18 5.28
N ILE A 16 -25.45 16.27 4.36
CA ILE A 16 -24.06 15.83 4.17
C ILE A 16 -23.17 17.02 3.79
N VAL A 17 -23.61 17.84 2.83
CA VAL A 17 -22.86 19.03 2.41
C VAL A 17 -22.66 19.99 3.59
N GLU A 18 -23.71 20.25 4.34
CA GLU A 18 -23.63 21.16 5.49
C GLU A 18 -22.69 20.66 6.57
N HIS A 19 -22.77 19.37 6.94
CA HIS A 19 -21.97 18.82 8.03
C HIS A 19 -20.53 18.48 7.63
N ALA A 20 -20.30 18.10 6.37
CA ALA A 20 -18.99 17.61 5.92
C ALA A 20 -18.16 18.64 5.14
N LEU A 21 -18.80 19.63 4.50
CA LEU A 21 -18.11 20.58 3.63
C LEU A 21 -18.17 22.03 4.13
N CYS A 22 -19.10 22.37 5.01
CA CYS A 22 -19.16 23.73 5.58
C CYS A 22 -18.18 23.84 6.75
N TYR A 23 -17.15 24.69 6.59
CA TYR A 23 -16.08 24.89 7.59
C TYR A 23 -16.61 25.17 9.01
N ARG A 24 -17.72 25.93 9.16
CA ARG A 24 -18.35 26.22 10.46
C ARG A 24 -18.78 24.98 11.26
N ASN A 25 -18.98 23.83 10.58
CA ASN A 25 -19.46 22.58 11.18
C ASN A 25 -18.35 21.52 11.29
N ILE A 26 -17.14 21.85 10.82
CA ILE A 26 -15.98 20.96 10.89
C ILE A 26 -15.26 21.19 12.22
N ASN A 27 -14.78 20.11 12.84
CA ASN A 27 -13.88 20.22 13.97
C ASN A 27 -12.51 20.71 13.48
N VAL A 28 -12.23 21.99 13.69
CA VAL A 28 -11.02 22.66 13.19
C VAL A 28 -9.75 21.98 13.70
N SER A 29 -9.70 21.59 14.99
CA SER A 29 -8.52 20.92 15.56
C SER A 29 -8.24 19.58 14.93
N GLN A 30 -9.28 18.79 14.63
CA GLN A 30 -9.12 17.52 13.90
C GLN A 30 -8.67 17.74 12.46
N LEU A 31 -9.19 18.77 11.81
CA LEU A 31 -8.78 19.13 10.45
C LEU A 31 -7.31 19.55 10.41
N GLU A 32 -6.87 20.41 11.34
CA GLU A 32 -5.48 20.85 11.43
C GLU A 32 -4.53 19.65 11.68
N GLN A 33 -4.90 18.76 12.60
CA GLN A 33 -4.13 17.52 12.85
C GLN A 33 -4.04 16.64 11.60
N GLN A 34 -5.13 16.51 10.84
CA GLN A 34 -5.12 15.71 9.61
C GLN A 34 -4.26 16.36 8.53
N VAL A 35 -4.32 17.69 8.37
CA VAL A 35 -3.47 18.42 7.41
C VAL A 35 -1.99 18.28 7.78
N GLU A 36 -1.65 18.46 9.05
CA GLU A 36 -0.27 18.29 9.53
C GLU A 36 0.23 16.85 9.28
N LEU A 37 -0.61 15.85 9.57
CA LEU A 37 -0.28 14.46 9.29
C LEU A 37 -0.03 14.20 7.80
N MET A 38 -0.86 14.76 6.91
CA MET A 38 -0.66 14.63 5.46
C MET A 38 0.65 15.27 5.00
N ILE A 39 1.02 16.42 5.56
CA ILE A 39 2.30 17.08 5.26
C ILE A 39 3.46 16.19 5.72
N ASP A 40 3.39 15.66 6.93
CA ASP A 40 4.39 14.74 7.48
C ASP A 40 4.57 13.49 6.60
N GLN A 41 3.47 12.89 6.15
CA GLN A 41 3.46 11.70 5.29
C GLN A 41 4.11 11.99 3.93
N GLU A 42 3.79 13.12 3.33
CA GLU A 42 4.37 13.54 2.06
C GLU A 42 5.87 13.84 2.20
N GLU A 43 6.28 14.46 3.29
CA GLU A 43 7.70 14.70 3.58
C GLU A 43 8.47 13.38 3.75
N ILE A 44 7.89 12.38 4.44
CA ILE A 44 8.48 11.05 4.53
C ILE A 44 8.62 10.45 3.13
N ARG A 45 7.60 10.53 2.28
CA ARG A 45 7.62 10.01 0.91
C ARG A 45 8.76 10.62 0.09
N GLN A 46 8.95 11.94 0.19
CA GLN A 46 10.08 12.62 -0.45
C GLN A 46 11.44 12.18 0.13
N GLN A 47 11.52 11.91 1.43
CA GLN A 47 12.73 11.39 2.05
C GLN A 47 13.03 9.95 1.62
N LEU A 48 12.03 9.11 1.28
CA LEU A 48 12.27 7.78 0.71
C LEU A 48 13.11 7.88 -0.56
N VAL A 49 12.72 8.74 -1.48
CA VAL A 49 13.43 8.92 -2.75
C VAL A 49 14.87 9.39 -2.51
N LYS A 50 15.08 10.38 -1.63
CA LYS A 50 16.41 10.94 -1.32
C LYS A 50 17.36 9.93 -0.63
N ARG A 51 16.81 8.90 0.01
CA ARG A 51 17.58 7.89 0.76
C ARG A 51 17.63 6.53 0.07
N ASP A 52 17.20 6.44 -1.18
CA ASP A 52 17.10 5.17 -1.93
C ASP A 52 16.29 4.08 -1.18
N LEU A 53 15.18 4.50 -0.58
CA LEU A 53 14.23 3.62 0.09
C LEU A 53 12.97 3.45 -0.76
N VAL A 54 12.34 2.28 -0.65
CA VAL A 54 11.03 2.01 -1.27
C VAL A 54 9.88 2.16 -0.28
N ALA A 55 10.15 1.96 1.02
CA ALA A 55 9.13 2.11 2.04
C ALA A 55 9.73 2.42 3.42
N PHE A 56 8.88 2.95 4.29
CA PHE A 56 9.15 3.18 5.70
C PHE A 56 8.00 2.66 6.55
N VAL A 57 8.30 1.97 7.65
CA VAL A 57 7.33 1.47 8.62
C VAL A 57 7.72 1.96 10.00
N ALA A 58 6.94 2.87 10.56
CA ALA A 58 7.24 3.46 11.88
C ALA A 58 7.12 2.43 13.01
N ASN A 59 7.99 2.54 14.00
CA ASN A 59 7.84 1.84 15.27
C ASN A 59 6.57 2.32 15.97
N GLY A 60 5.84 1.39 16.60
CA GLY A 60 4.55 1.66 17.22
C GLY A 60 3.35 1.54 16.26
N ALA A 61 3.58 1.32 14.95
CA ALA A 61 2.48 1.15 14.00
C ALA A 61 1.67 -0.13 14.29
N ILE A 62 0.35 -0.03 14.18
CA ILE A 62 -0.58 -1.16 14.27
C ILE A 62 -0.87 -1.69 12.88
N LEU A 63 -0.10 -2.69 12.47
CA LEU A 63 -0.21 -3.24 11.12
C LEU A 63 -1.46 -4.11 10.90
N PRO A 64 -1.87 -5.00 11.85
CA PRO A 64 -3.01 -5.86 11.63
C PRO A 64 -4.33 -5.09 11.70
N ARG A 65 -5.29 -5.53 10.89
CA ARG A 65 -6.67 -5.01 10.87
C ARG A 65 -7.60 -5.90 11.70
N LYS A 66 -8.73 -5.33 12.13
CA LYS A 66 -9.74 -6.01 12.96
C LYS A 66 -10.27 -7.28 12.29
N SER A 67 -10.39 -7.29 10.96
CA SER A 67 -10.77 -8.45 10.15
C SER A 67 -10.31 -8.26 8.71
N GLY A 68 -10.38 -9.32 7.89
CA GLY A 68 -10.01 -9.27 6.48
C GLY A 68 -10.88 -8.34 5.60
N VAL A 69 -12.00 -7.86 6.12
CA VAL A 69 -12.94 -6.95 5.43
C VAL A 69 -13.05 -5.58 6.11
N SER A 70 -12.22 -5.31 7.12
CA SER A 70 -12.23 -4.06 7.89
C SER A 70 -10.91 -3.34 7.78
N ASP A 71 -10.94 -2.05 7.49
CA ASP A 71 -9.74 -1.18 7.49
C ASP A 71 -9.42 -0.64 8.90
N LEU A 72 -10.26 -0.90 9.91
CA LEU A 72 -10.00 -0.45 11.28
C LEU A 72 -8.83 -1.24 11.90
N PRO A 73 -7.97 -0.58 12.70
CA PRO A 73 -6.87 -1.24 13.38
C PRO A 73 -7.37 -2.31 14.35
N MET A 74 -6.60 -3.39 14.50
CA MET A 74 -6.91 -4.44 15.47
C MET A 74 -6.66 -3.92 16.90
N ASN A 75 -7.66 -4.09 17.78
CA ASN A 75 -7.49 -3.76 19.19
C ASN A 75 -6.49 -4.74 19.85
N ASN A 76 -5.66 -4.21 20.74
CA ASN A 76 -4.65 -5.00 21.48
C ASN A 76 -3.65 -5.74 20.58
N ALA A 77 -3.40 -5.24 19.38
CA ALA A 77 -2.39 -5.80 18.50
C ALA A 77 -0.98 -5.47 19.02
N ILE A 78 -0.04 -6.33 18.67
CA ILE A 78 1.38 -6.08 18.93
C ILE A 78 1.84 -4.97 17.97
N GLU A 79 2.39 -3.91 18.55
CA GLU A 79 2.97 -2.81 17.80
C GLU A 79 4.18 -3.26 16.98
N PHE A 80 4.32 -2.70 15.80
CA PHE A 80 5.48 -2.94 14.96
C PHE A 80 6.75 -2.38 15.61
N LYS A 81 7.81 -3.18 15.57
CA LYS A 81 9.15 -2.79 16.03
C LYS A 81 10.18 -3.18 14.99
N SER A 82 10.90 -2.21 14.49
CA SER A 82 11.94 -2.44 13.49
C SER A 82 13.10 -3.26 14.03
N PRO A 83 13.69 -4.17 13.23
CA PRO A 83 15.01 -4.74 13.53
C PRO A 83 16.05 -3.62 13.61
N LYS A 84 16.95 -3.69 14.57
CA LYS A 84 17.95 -2.63 14.82
C LYS A 84 18.80 -2.28 13.59
N GLN A 85 19.12 -3.27 12.79
CA GLN A 85 19.95 -3.11 11.57
C GLN A 85 19.25 -2.33 10.44
N TYR A 86 17.92 -2.26 10.44
CA TYR A 86 17.11 -1.54 9.46
C TYR A 86 16.44 -0.31 10.05
N GLU A 87 16.69 -0.02 11.34
CA GLU A 87 16.10 1.14 11.99
C GLU A 87 16.74 2.44 11.48
N ILE A 88 15.90 3.31 11.01
CA ILE A 88 16.27 4.66 10.56
C ILE A 88 15.45 5.71 11.30
N VAL A 89 15.93 6.95 11.22
CA VAL A 89 15.27 8.10 11.82
C VAL A 89 14.82 9.06 10.72
N MET A 90 13.54 9.39 10.72
CA MET A 90 12.94 10.43 9.89
C MET A 90 12.75 11.68 10.74
N LYS A 91 13.33 12.80 10.33
CA LYS A 91 13.14 14.12 10.94
C LYS A 91 12.23 14.91 10.02
N LEU A 92 11.15 15.46 10.57
CA LEU A 92 10.12 16.16 9.83
C LEU A 92 10.16 17.65 10.11
N SER A 93 9.70 18.45 9.19
CA SER A 93 9.61 19.92 9.30
C SER A 93 8.68 20.36 10.44
N SER A 94 7.69 19.54 10.78
CA SER A 94 6.83 19.71 11.94
C SER A 94 7.58 19.60 13.30
N GLY A 95 8.88 19.24 13.28
CA GLY A 95 9.67 18.99 14.48
C GLY A 95 9.56 17.55 15.02
N LYS A 96 8.69 16.73 14.46
CA LYS A 96 8.56 15.31 14.83
C LYS A 96 9.79 14.50 14.40
N VAL A 97 10.16 13.55 15.24
CA VAL A 97 11.26 12.60 14.98
C VAL A 97 10.69 11.19 15.07
N ILE A 98 10.60 10.51 13.94
CA ILE A 98 9.96 9.19 13.83
C ILE A 98 11.04 8.15 13.56
N LYS A 99 11.07 7.09 14.37
CA LYS A 99 11.95 5.93 14.19
C LYS A 99 11.16 4.79 13.57
N GLY A 100 11.79 4.04 12.69
CA GLY A 100 11.13 2.91 12.04
C GLY A 100 12.05 2.15 11.11
N MET A 101 11.51 1.15 10.45
CA MET A 101 12.22 0.34 9.47
C MET A 101 12.21 1.02 8.11
N GLY A 102 13.38 1.29 7.55
CA GLY A 102 13.55 1.64 6.14
C GLY A 102 13.76 0.39 5.29
N ILE A 103 13.02 0.25 4.21
CA ILE A 103 13.21 -0.82 3.22
C ILE A 103 13.96 -0.22 2.03
N PRO A 104 15.21 -0.67 1.77
CA PRO A 104 16.02 -0.12 0.69
C PRO A 104 15.53 -0.60 -0.69
N LYS A 105 15.91 0.14 -1.73
CA LYS A 105 15.80 -0.33 -3.12
C LYS A 105 16.61 -1.61 -3.34
N GLY A 106 16.25 -2.40 -4.32
CA GLY A 106 16.84 -3.69 -4.65
C GLY A 106 16.01 -4.86 -4.16
N ILE A 107 16.64 -6.00 -3.95
CA ILE A 107 15.94 -7.23 -3.58
C ILE A 107 15.91 -7.36 -2.06
N THR A 108 14.73 -7.26 -1.46
CA THR A 108 14.49 -7.50 -0.04
C THR A 108 13.63 -8.74 0.14
N LEU A 109 14.15 -9.74 0.84
CA LEU A 109 13.44 -10.99 1.10
C LEU A 109 12.80 -10.96 2.49
N ILE A 110 11.46 -11.11 2.54
CA ILE A 110 10.68 -11.20 3.78
C ILE A 110 10.30 -12.66 4.03
N VAL A 111 10.95 -13.29 4.98
CA VAL A 111 10.79 -14.71 5.31
C VAL A 111 10.23 -14.91 6.72
N GLY A 112 9.67 -16.08 6.97
CA GLY A 112 9.15 -16.48 8.28
C GLY A 112 8.10 -17.58 8.17
N GLY A 113 7.75 -18.20 9.28
CA GLY A 113 6.72 -19.22 9.38
C GLY A 113 5.30 -18.73 9.14
N GLY A 114 4.32 -19.63 9.14
CA GLY A 114 2.90 -19.27 9.13
C GLY A 114 2.56 -18.36 10.31
N TYR A 115 1.61 -17.45 10.13
CA TYR A 115 1.11 -16.53 11.16
C TYR A 115 2.14 -15.55 11.77
N HIS A 116 3.33 -15.40 11.17
CA HIS A 116 4.38 -14.47 11.64
C HIS A 116 4.24 -13.05 11.05
N GLY A 117 3.08 -12.67 10.54
CA GLY A 117 2.78 -11.29 10.12
C GLY A 117 3.33 -10.87 8.74
N LYS A 118 3.91 -11.79 7.95
CA LYS A 118 4.43 -11.46 6.59
C LYS A 118 3.37 -10.85 5.68
N SER A 119 2.20 -11.48 5.58
CA SER A 119 1.09 -10.99 4.76
C SER A 119 0.55 -9.66 5.30
N THR A 120 0.51 -9.48 6.62
CA THR A 120 0.10 -8.24 7.26
C THR A 120 1.06 -7.09 6.94
N LEU A 121 2.37 -7.36 6.98
CA LEU A 121 3.38 -6.36 6.58
C LEU A 121 3.25 -6.03 5.09
N LEU A 122 3.12 -7.04 4.22
CA LEU A 122 2.97 -6.83 2.79
C LEU A 122 1.72 -5.99 2.47
N GLU A 123 0.59 -6.29 3.12
CA GLU A 123 -0.64 -5.53 2.96
C GLU A 123 -0.51 -4.08 3.47
N ALA A 124 0.22 -3.88 4.58
CA ALA A 124 0.49 -2.55 5.08
C ALA A 124 1.36 -1.74 4.11
N LEU A 125 2.37 -2.37 3.49
CA LEU A 125 3.21 -1.75 2.46
C LEU A 125 2.40 -1.45 1.18
N GLU A 126 1.54 -2.35 0.75
CA GLU A 126 0.64 -2.14 -0.39
C GLU A 126 -0.25 -0.91 -0.19
N ARG A 127 -0.83 -0.75 1.01
CA ARG A 127 -1.67 0.40 1.35
C ARG A 127 -0.89 1.67 1.63
N GLY A 128 0.41 1.57 1.94
CA GLY A 128 1.29 2.70 2.23
C GLY A 128 1.56 3.65 1.06
N ILE A 129 1.10 3.32 -0.16
CA ILE A 129 1.09 4.24 -1.31
C ILE A 129 0.10 5.40 -1.11
N TYR A 130 -0.94 5.19 -0.29
CA TYR A 130 -1.92 6.21 0.06
C TYR A 130 -1.58 6.87 1.39
N ASN A 131 -2.05 8.08 1.59
CA ASN A 131 -1.99 8.74 2.88
C ASN A 131 -3.04 8.17 3.83
N HIS A 132 -2.65 7.93 5.07
CA HIS A 132 -3.52 7.39 6.12
C HIS A 132 -4.11 8.53 6.95
N ILE A 133 -5.29 8.30 7.50
CA ILE A 133 -5.95 9.24 8.42
C ILE A 133 -5.43 9.04 9.86
N ALA A 134 -5.58 10.05 10.69
CA ALA A 134 -5.23 9.97 12.11
C ALA A 134 -6.08 8.90 12.83
N GLY A 135 -5.44 8.08 13.66
CA GLY A 135 -6.08 6.96 14.36
C GLY A 135 -6.16 5.65 13.57
N ASP A 136 -5.62 5.64 12.33
CA ASP A 136 -5.57 4.42 11.51
C ASP A 136 -4.55 3.37 12.02
N GLY A 137 -3.57 3.79 12.81
CA GLY A 137 -2.47 2.94 13.30
C GLY A 137 -1.39 2.66 12.27
N ARG A 138 -1.56 3.05 11.00
CA ARG A 138 -0.56 2.97 9.93
C ARG A 138 -0.17 4.36 9.42
N GLU A 139 -0.37 5.42 10.21
CA GLU A 139 -0.18 6.82 9.82
C GLU A 139 1.20 7.07 9.19
N TYR A 140 2.21 6.39 9.69
CA TYR A 140 3.59 6.50 9.21
C TYR A 140 4.10 5.17 8.60
N VAL A 141 3.22 4.45 7.93
CA VAL A 141 3.58 3.35 7.02
C VAL A 141 3.47 3.89 5.61
N ILE A 142 4.61 4.27 5.04
CA ILE A 142 4.66 5.00 3.77
C ILE A 142 5.47 4.19 2.76
N THR A 143 4.91 4.03 1.57
CA THR A 143 5.54 3.35 0.44
C THR A 143 5.64 4.31 -0.74
N ASN A 144 6.62 4.14 -1.61
CA ASN A 144 6.74 4.90 -2.85
C ASN A 144 5.44 4.77 -3.66
N GLN A 145 5.00 5.85 -4.29
CA GLN A 145 3.75 5.90 -5.05
C GLN A 145 3.72 4.94 -6.25
N ASP A 146 4.89 4.66 -6.82
CA ASP A 146 5.03 3.75 -7.96
C ASP A 146 5.05 2.27 -7.57
N ALA A 147 4.84 1.95 -6.27
CA ALA A 147 4.87 0.57 -5.81
C ALA A 147 3.66 -0.23 -6.30
N MET A 148 3.91 -1.40 -6.84
CA MET A 148 2.90 -2.33 -7.31
C MET A 148 2.99 -3.66 -6.56
N LYS A 149 1.83 -4.23 -6.23
CA LYS A 149 1.74 -5.59 -5.70
C LYS A 149 1.50 -6.57 -6.83
N ILE A 150 2.43 -7.49 -7.00
CA ILE A 150 2.35 -8.56 -8.01
C ILE A 150 2.22 -9.90 -7.29
N ARG A 151 1.35 -10.75 -7.80
CA ARG A 151 1.19 -12.14 -7.34
C ARG A 151 0.92 -13.07 -8.51
N ALA A 152 1.18 -14.35 -8.29
CA ALA A 152 0.81 -15.40 -9.24
C ALA A 152 -0.72 -15.53 -9.33
N GLU A 153 -1.25 -15.69 -10.53
CA GLU A 153 -2.67 -15.86 -10.83
C GLU A 153 -2.85 -17.03 -11.80
N ASP A 154 -3.28 -18.17 -11.27
CA ASP A 154 -3.56 -19.34 -12.13
C ASP A 154 -4.79 -19.08 -13.01
N GLY A 155 -4.72 -19.51 -14.27
CA GLY A 155 -5.82 -19.40 -15.22
C GLY A 155 -5.93 -18.05 -15.94
N ARG A 156 -5.02 -17.11 -15.68
CA ARG A 156 -4.98 -15.81 -16.36
C ARG A 156 -4.64 -15.98 -17.86
N SER A 157 -5.30 -15.21 -18.72
CA SER A 157 -4.90 -15.04 -20.13
C SER A 157 -3.71 -14.07 -20.24
N ILE A 158 -2.73 -14.44 -21.07
CA ILE A 158 -1.55 -13.61 -21.39
C ILE A 158 -1.47 -13.52 -22.92
N GLN A 159 -1.14 -12.36 -23.45
CA GLN A 159 -0.99 -12.14 -24.88
C GLN A 159 0.28 -11.36 -25.20
N ASN A 160 1.17 -11.97 -25.96
CA ASN A 160 2.37 -11.35 -26.54
C ASN A 160 3.29 -10.67 -25.50
N VAL A 161 3.56 -11.33 -24.37
CA VAL A 161 4.43 -10.82 -23.31
C VAL A 161 5.79 -11.52 -23.35
N ASN A 162 6.88 -10.76 -23.26
CA ASN A 162 8.21 -11.32 -23.14
C ASN A 162 8.48 -11.77 -21.71
N ILE A 163 8.41 -13.07 -21.46
CA ILE A 163 8.68 -13.68 -20.14
C ILE A 163 10.09 -14.31 -20.05
N GLN A 164 10.87 -14.25 -21.13
CA GLN A 164 12.20 -14.85 -21.21
C GLN A 164 13.14 -14.43 -20.08
N PRO A 165 13.14 -13.18 -19.58
CA PRO A 165 14.01 -12.80 -18.45
C PRO A 165 13.81 -13.61 -17.18
N PHE A 166 12.65 -14.27 -17.02
CA PHE A 166 12.29 -15.09 -15.86
C PHE A 166 12.18 -16.57 -16.20
N ILE A 167 11.74 -16.89 -17.42
CA ILE A 167 11.50 -18.26 -17.89
C ILE A 167 12.06 -18.39 -19.30
N ASP A 168 13.26 -18.95 -19.38
CA ASP A 168 13.96 -19.11 -20.66
C ASP A 168 13.35 -20.22 -21.52
N HIS A 169 12.96 -21.36 -20.89
CA HIS A 169 12.42 -22.52 -21.60
C HIS A 169 11.11 -23.00 -20.97
N LEU A 170 10.14 -23.28 -21.83
CA LEU A 170 8.85 -23.89 -21.46
C LEU A 170 8.71 -25.27 -22.09
N PRO A 171 7.99 -26.21 -21.46
CA PRO A 171 7.64 -27.48 -22.08
C PRO A 171 6.94 -27.28 -23.42
N GLY A 172 7.34 -28.06 -24.45
CA GLY A 172 6.74 -27.99 -25.80
C GLY A 172 7.28 -26.85 -26.68
N GLU A 173 8.49 -26.36 -26.40
CA GLU A 173 9.22 -25.35 -27.21
C GLU A 173 8.39 -24.09 -27.49
N LYS A 174 7.56 -23.68 -26.54
CA LYS A 174 6.79 -22.45 -26.65
C LYS A 174 7.72 -21.23 -26.60
N ASP A 175 7.44 -20.29 -27.50
CA ASP A 175 8.15 -19.00 -27.54
C ASP A 175 7.93 -18.22 -26.23
N THR A 176 9.00 -17.88 -25.55
CA THR A 176 8.98 -17.10 -24.30
C THR A 176 9.20 -15.62 -24.53
N THR A 177 9.60 -15.22 -25.75
CA THR A 177 9.78 -13.81 -26.14
C THR A 177 8.47 -13.15 -26.56
N HIS A 178 7.53 -13.95 -27.10
CA HIS A 178 6.17 -13.51 -27.48
C HIS A 178 5.14 -14.46 -26.87
N PHE A 179 5.24 -14.70 -25.60
CA PHE A 179 4.44 -15.68 -24.89
C PHE A 179 2.96 -15.31 -24.89
N SER A 180 2.14 -16.28 -25.31
CA SER A 180 0.68 -16.16 -25.30
C SER A 180 0.05 -17.44 -24.80
N THR A 181 -0.95 -17.33 -23.93
CA THR A 181 -1.74 -18.45 -23.43
C THR A 181 -3.09 -17.95 -22.92
N GLU A 182 -4.13 -18.76 -23.04
CA GLU A 182 -5.44 -18.46 -22.45
C GLU A 182 -5.54 -18.92 -20.99
N ASN A 183 -4.61 -19.77 -20.55
CA ASN A 183 -4.62 -20.36 -19.21
C ASN A 183 -3.19 -20.49 -18.69
N ALA A 184 -2.70 -19.43 -18.06
CA ALA A 184 -1.35 -19.38 -17.49
C ALA A 184 -1.26 -20.15 -16.18
N SER A 185 -0.15 -20.84 -15.97
CA SER A 185 0.23 -21.34 -14.63
C SER A 185 0.67 -20.18 -13.74
N GLY A 186 0.70 -20.40 -12.42
CA GLY A 186 1.11 -19.37 -11.47
C GLY A 186 2.49 -18.77 -11.75
N SER A 187 3.47 -19.58 -12.18
CA SER A 187 4.82 -19.09 -12.53
C SER A 187 4.83 -18.22 -13.78
N THR A 188 4.14 -18.65 -14.84
CA THR A 188 4.05 -17.88 -16.10
C THR A 188 3.25 -16.60 -15.95
N SER A 189 2.17 -16.61 -15.16
CA SER A 189 1.38 -15.41 -14.86
C SER A 189 2.17 -14.42 -14.03
N GLN A 190 2.95 -14.90 -13.06
CA GLN A 190 3.80 -14.00 -12.25
C GLN A 190 4.89 -13.35 -13.10
N ALA A 191 5.55 -14.11 -13.97
CA ALA A 191 6.56 -13.57 -14.89
C ALA A 191 5.96 -12.49 -15.81
N ALA A 192 4.78 -12.76 -16.40
CA ALA A 192 4.08 -11.80 -17.23
C ALA A 192 3.67 -10.54 -16.44
N ASN A 193 3.12 -10.69 -15.23
CA ASN A 193 2.74 -9.55 -14.37
C ASN A 193 3.95 -8.64 -14.06
N VAL A 194 5.13 -9.23 -13.83
CA VAL A 194 6.36 -8.45 -13.59
C VAL A 194 6.76 -7.68 -14.85
N MET A 195 6.73 -8.32 -16.02
CA MET A 195 7.07 -7.64 -17.28
C MET A 195 6.10 -6.51 -17.61
N GLU A 196 4.80 -6.76 -17.50
CA GLU A 196 3.76 -5.74 -17.72
C GLU A 196 3.91 -4.55 -16.75
N ALA A 197 4.27 -4.82 -15.49
CA ALA A 197 4.53 -3.76 -14.52
C ALA A 197 5.79 -2.93 -14.88
N LEU A 198 6.85 -3.56 -15.39
CA LEU A 198 8.06 -2.87 -15.85
C LEU A 198 7.82 -2.03 -17.11
N GLU A 199 6.92 -2.47 -18.00
CA GLU A 199 6.56 -1.74 -19.21
C GLU A 199 5.62 -0.55 -18.94
N SER A 200 4.93 -0.54 -17.80
CA SER A 200 3.97 0.51 -17.43
C SER A 200 4.61 1.73 -16.71
N GLN A 201 5.91 1.71 -16.44
CA GLN A 201 6.64 2.78 -15.72
C GLN A 201 7.11 3.93 -16.61
#